data_218addc52e26334474e432b4eaf3fbd0
#
_entry.id   218addc52e26334474e432b4eaf3fbd0
#
_cell.length_a   1.000
_cell.length_b   1.000
_cell.length_c   1.000
_cell.angle_alpha   90.00
_cell.angle_beta   90.00
_cell.angle_gamma   90.00
#
_symmetry.space_group_name_H-M   'P 1'
#
loop_
_entity.id
_entity.type
_entity.pdbx_description
1 polymer ?
#
loop_
_entity_poly.entity_id
_entity_poly.type
_entity_poly.pdbx_seq_one_letter_code
_entity_poly.pdbx_strand_id
1 'polypeptide(L)'
;PVRIRSSPRFQPLPHFFIMAKLERLVIHCTATPPGREVSAADIRRWHTAPVSQGGRGWRQVGYTDLIHLDGSVERLVPNNEDRTVDPWEITNGARGYNATSRHIAYAGGVAADGTTPCDTRTPQQKSALEHYVRDFVARFPGAAVVGHNELAAKACPSFDVQAWLR
;
A
#
# COMPACT_ATOMS: atom_id res chain seq x y z
N PRO A 1 22.85 -58.49 20.69
CA PRO A 1 21.78 -57.59 20.30
C PRO A 1 22.26 -56.15 20.42
N VAL A 2 22.44 -55.52 19.24
CA VAL A 2 22.87 -54.13 19.10
C VAL A 2 21.66 -53.25 19.33
N ARG A 3 21.71 -52.39 20.37
CA ARG A 3 20.68 -51.34 20.58
C ARG A 3 20.94 -50.19 19.62
N ILE A 4 20.07 -49.99 18.67
CA ILE A 4 20.03 -48.81 17.81
C ILE A 4 19.47 -47.65 18.68
N ARG A 5 20.30 -46.64 18.98
CA ARG A 5 19.82 -45.40 19.59
C ARG A 5 19.07 -44.59 18.52
N SER A 6 17.80 -44.37 18.76
CA SER A 6 16.99 -43.47 17.95
C SER A 6 17.53 -42.04 18.05
N SER A 7 17.88 -41.48 16.90
CA SER A 7 18.26 -40.06 16.80
C SER A 7 17.10 -39.14 17.24
N PRO A 8 17.36 -38.02 17.93
CA PRO A 8 16.33 -37.10 18.28
C PRO A 8 15.72 -36.52 17.00
N ARG A 9 14.39 -36.63 16.88
CA ARG A 9 13.63 -35.97 15.82
C ARG A 9 13.83 -34.47 15.97
N PHE A 10 14.44 -33.85 14.99
CA PHE A 10 14.44 -32.40 14.82
C PHE A 10 12.98 -31.98 14.62
N GLN A 11 12.35 -31.45 15.66
CA GLN A 11 11.10 -30.72 15.53
C GLN A 11 11.48 -29.35 14.96
N PRO A 12 10.96 -28.93 13.80
CA PRO A 12 11.14 -27.56 13.36
C PRO A 12 10.49 -26.66 14.42
N LEU A 13 11.28 -25.70 14.91
CA LEU A 13 10.77 -24.64 15.79
C LEU A 13 9.60 -23.97 15.08
N PRO A 14 8.48 -23.66 15.78
CA PRO A 14 7.40 -22.91 15.17
C PRO A 14 7.99 -21.61 14.61
N HIS A 15 7.79 -21.39 13.31
CA HIS A 15 8.04 -20.09 12.73
C HIS A 15 7.08 -19.12 13.41
N PHE A 16 7.53 -18.42 14.41
CA PHE A 16 6.88 -17.23 14.90
C PHE A 16 6.86 -16.26 13.72
N PHE A 17 5.76 -16.18 13.00
CA PHE A 17 5.49 -15.08 12.10
C PHE A 17 5.45 -13.84 12.98
N ILE A 18 6.52 -13.04 12.95
CA ILE A 18 6.58 -11.79 13.69
C ILE A 18 5.62 -10.84 12.97
N MET A 19 4.42 -10.74 13.50
CA MET A 19 3.47 -9.70 13.11
C MET A 19 4.08 -8.36 13.52
N ALA A 20 4.21 -7.45 12.58
CA ALA A 20 4.73 -6.12 12.86
C ALA A 20 3.59 -5.19 13.27
N LYS A 21 3.85 -4.27 14.21
CA LYS A 21 2.88 -3.24 14.57
C LYS A 21 2.59 -2.35 13.36
N LEU A 22 1.32 -2.04 13.12
CA LEU A 22 0.92 -1.04 12.14
C LEU A 22 1.34 0.35 12.65
N GLU A 23 2.29 0.97 11.97
CA GLU A 23 2.87 2.26 12.37
C GLU A 23 2.38 3.41 11.51
N ARG A 24 1.91 3.13 10.29
CA ARG A 24 1.52 4.21 9.37
C ARG A 24 0.54 3.80 8.28
N LEU A 25 -0.21 4.79 7.82
CA LEU A 25 -0.89 4.81 6.53
C LEU A 25 -0.07 5.66 5.57
N VAL A 26 0.29 5.10 4.42
CA VAL A 26 1.02 5.83 3.37
C VAL A 26 0.07 6.15 2.22
N ILE A 27 -0.06 7.42 1.90
CA ILE A 27 -0.89 7.92 0.80
C ILE A 27 -0.05 7.98 -0.48
N HIS A 28 -0.63 7.47 -1.57
CA HIS A 28 -0.04 7.41 -2.91
C HIS A 28 -0.97 7.98 -3.98
N CYS A 29 -0.41 8.17 -5.17
CA CYS A 29 -1.15 8.29 -6.43
C CYS A 29 -0.70 7.20 -7.40
N THR A 30 -1.50 6.92 -8.42
CA THR A 30 -1.14 5.96 -9.48
C THR A 30 -0.22 6.56 -10.53
N ALA A 31 0.09 7.85 -10.46
CA ALA A 31 0.83 8.62 -11.47
C ALA A 31 0.20 8.52 -12.87
N THR A 32 -1.11 8.65 -12.94
CA THR A 32 -1.90 8.66 -14.17
C THR A 32 -2.51 10.04 -14.42
N PRO A 33 -2.77 10.42 -15.69
CA PRO A 33 -3.38 11.71 -16.04
C PRO A 33 -4.83 11.82 -15.52
N PRO A 34 -5.36 13.07 -15.39
CA PRO A 34 -6.74 13.29 -14.97
C PRO A 34 -7.72 12.62 -15.93
N GLY A 35 -8.82 12.10 -15.37
CA GLY A 35 -9.88 11.44 -16.13
C GLY A 35 -9.57 10.03 -16.63
N ARG A 36 -8.36 9.52 -16.37
CA ARG A 36 -8.03 8.13 -16.67
C ARG A 36 -8.48 7.22 -15.54
N GLU A 37 -9.42 6.33 -15.83
CA GLU A 37 -9.78 5.26 -14.91
C GLU A 37 -8.63 4.26 -14.76
N VAL A 38 -8.46 3.78 -13.53
CA VAL A 38 -7.45 2.78 -13.17
C VAL A 38 -8.15 1.62 -12.47
N SER A 39 -8.04 0.44 -13.05
CA SER A 39 -8.61 -0.78 -12.46
C SER A 39 -7.62 -1.52 -11.57
N ALA A 40 -8.14 -2.43 -10.73
CA ALA A 40 -7.30 -3.37 -9.99
C ALA A 40 -6.44 -4.22 -10.93
N ALA A 41 -6.95 -4.58 -12.12
CA ALA A 41 -6.21 -5.31 -13.13
C ALA A 41 -5.03 -4.50 -13.69
N ASP A 42 -5.20 -3.19 -13.90
CA ASP A 42 -4.10 -2.30 -14.31
C ASP A 42 -3.00 -2.27 -13.25
N ILE A 43 -3.36 -2.07 -11.99
CA ILE A 43 -2.39 -2.08 -10.88
C ILE A 43 -1.65 -3.41 -10.81
N ARG A 44 -2.36 -4.55 -10.88
CA ARG A 44 -1.72 -5.86 -10.89
C ARG A 44 -0.76 -6.01 -12.05
N ARG A 45 -1.18 -5.65 -13.27
CA ARG A 45 -0.33 -5.73 -14.46
C ARG A 45 0.93 -4.86 -14.29
N TRP A 46 0.80 -3.60 -13.85
CA TRP A 46 1.95 -2.71 -13.71
C TRP A 46 2.92 -3.14 -12.61
N HIS A 47 2.41 -3.71 -11.52
CA HIS A 47 3.23 -4.07 -10.37
C HIS A 47 3.75 -5.51 -10.43
N THR A 48 2.95 -6.47 -10.88
CA THR A 48 3.30 -7.90 -10.74
C THR A 48 3.67 -8.58 -12.03
N ALA A 49 3.34 -8.01 -13.21
CA ALA A 49 3.80 -8.60 -14.47
C ALA A 49 5.35 -8.60 -14.52
N PRO A 50 5.95 -9.59 -15.21
CA PRO A 50 7.39 -9.64 -15.40
C PRO A 50 7.96 -8.35 -16.01
N VAL A 51 9.20 -8.02 -15.65
CA VAL A 51 9.89 -6.84 -16.22
C VAL A 51 9.97 -6.93 -17.75
N SER A 52 10.14 -8.12 -18.31
CA SER A 52 10.11 -8.38 -19.75
C SER A 52 8.76 -8.03 -20.42
N GLN A 53 7.69 -7.92 -19.64
CA GLN A 53 6.35 -7.52 -20.11
C GLN A 53 5.95 -6.11 -19.65
N GLY A 54 6.93 -5.31 -19.21
CA GLY A 54 6.71 -3.92 -18.80
C GLY A 54 6.18 -3.75 -17.37
N GLY A 55 6.08 -4.80 -16.59
CA GLY A 55 5.73 -4.76 -15.16
C GLY A 55 6.96 -4.54 -14.28
N ARG A 56 6.75 -4.48 -12.96
CA ARG A 56 7.82 -4.37 -11.97
C ARG A 56 8.33 -5.72 -11.47
N GLY A 57 7.63 -6.82 -11.78
CA GLY A 57 7.97 -8.17 -11.34
C GLY A 57 7.80 -8.40 -9.83
N TRP A 58 6.99 -7.58 -9.15
CA TRP A 58 6.75 -7.72 -7.73
C TRP A 58 5.85 -8.92 -7.43
N ARG A 59 6.03 -9.52 -6.24
CA ARG A 59 5.17 -10.62 -5.78
C ARG A 59 3.77 -10.16 -5.38
N GLN A 60 3.63 -8.91 -4.93
CA GLN A 60 2.38 -8.31 -4.49
C GLN A 60 2.29 -6.88 -5.03
N VAL A 61 1.08 -6.39 -5.23
CA VAL A 61 0.84 -4.99 -5.60
C VAL A 61 1.35 -4.02 -4.54
N GLY A 62 1.48 -2.75 -4.90
CA GLY A 62 2.00 -1.71 -4.02
C GLY A 62 0.97 -1.14 -3.05
N TYR A 63 -0.32 -1.33 -3.30
CA TYR A 63 -1.39 -0.66 -2.56
C TYR A 63 -2.36 -1.67 -1.92
N THR A 64 -2.80 -1.36 -0.71
CA THR A 64 -3.86 -2.09 0.00
C THR A 64 -5.22 -1.74 -0.59
N ASP A 65 -5.45 -0.46 -0.82
CA ASP A 65 -6.71 0.09 -1.35
C ASP A 65 -6.45 1.09 -2.49
N LEU A 66 -7.41 1.19 -3.43
CA LEU A 66 -7.43 2.12 -4.55
C LEU A 66 -8.68 2.98 -4.49
N ILE A 67 -8.54 4.30 -4.63
CA ILE A 67 -9.63 5.26 -4.77
C ILE A 67 -9.81 5.57 -6.25
N HIS A 68 -10.95 5.20 -6.81
CA HIS A 68 -11.36 5.48 -8.17
C HIS A 68 -11.75 6.95 -8.38
N LEU A 69 -11.90 7.39 -9.62
CA LEU A 69 -12.24 8.78 -9.96
C LEU A 69 -13.57 9.23 -9.33
N ASP A 70 -14.54 8.34 -9.19
CA ASP A 70 -15.84 8.59 -8.57
C ASP A 70 -15.81 8.58 -7.04
N GLY A 71 -14.65 8.32 -6.44
CA GLY A 71 -14.47 8.24 -4.99
C GLY A 71 -14.75 6.86 -4.39
N SER A 72 -15.16 5.87 -5.18
CA SER A 72 -15.29 4.50 -4.68
C SER A 72 -13.92 3.95 -4.27
N VAL A 73 -13.88 3.16 -3.20
CA VAL A 73 -12.66 2.55 -2.66
C VAL A 73 -12.69 1.06 -2.90
N GLU A 74 -11.71 0.56 -3.64
CA GLU A 74 -11.56 -0.86 -3.94
C GLU A 74 -10.40 -1.47 -3.13
N ARG A 75 -10.70 -2.54 -2.37
CA ARG A 75 -9.69 -3.32 -1.67
C ARG A 75 -8.93 -4.20 -2.66
N LEU A 76 -7.61 -3.97 -2.79
CA LEU A 76 -6.72 -4.75 -3.66
C LEU A 76 -6.09 -5.94 -2.93
N VAL A 77 -5.77 -5.77 -1.66
CA VAL A 77 -5.18 -6.81 -0.81
C VAL A 77 -5.94 -6.87 0.50
N PRO A 78 -6.51 -8.04 0.85
CA PRO A 78 -7.18 -8.22 2.14
C PRO A 78 -6.24 -7.94 3.31
N ASN A 79 -6.80 -7.56 4.45
CA ASN A 79 -6.10 -7.46 5.72
C ASN A 79 -7.07 -7.75 6.88
N ASN A 80 -6.53 -7.99 8.07
CA ASN A 80 -7.32 -8.26 9.28
C ASN A 80 -7.99 -7.01 9.86
N GLU A 81 -7.63 -5.83 9.38
CA GLU A 81 -8.08 -4.53 9.91
C GLU A 81 -7.79 -4.35 11.41
N ASP A 82 -6.76 -5.02 11.91
CA ASP A 82 -6.27 -4.88 13.28
C ASP A 82 -5.03 -3.97 13.36
N ARG A 83 -4.35 -3.94 14.50
CA ARG A 83 -3.20 -3.08 14.79
C ARG A 83 -1.85 -3.66 14.34
N THR A 84 -1.87 -4.75 13.60
CA THR A 84 -0.68 -5.45 13.12
C THR A 84 -0.67 -5.53 11.60
N VAL A 85 0.47 -5.81 11.04
CA VAL A 85 0.63 -6.14 9.62
C VAL A 85 1.18 -7.54 9.54
N ASP A 86 0.35 -8.46 9.13
CA ASP A 86 0.75 -9.83 8.88
C ASP A 86 1.56 -9.94 7.58
N PRO A 87 2.46 -10.92 7.44
CA PRO A 87 3.26 -11.08 6.23
C PRO A 87 2.45 -11.17 4.93
N TRP A 88 1.23 -11.72 4.97
CA TRP A 88 0.34 -11.84 3.82
C TRP A 88 -0.41 -10.56 3.46
N GLU A 89 -0.45 -9.59 4.38
CA GLU A 89 -1.06 -8.27 4.17
C GLU A 89 -0.08 -7.26 3.53
N ILE A 90 1.22 -7.55 3.57
CA ILE A 90 2.26 -6.62 3.11
C ILE A 90 2.09 -6.30 1.64
N THR A 91 2.03 -5.00 1.33
CA THR A 91 2.05 -4.47 -0.03
C THR A 91 3.34 -3.66 -0.29
N ASN A 92 3.75 -3.52 -1.55
CA ASN A 92 5.06 -3.01 -1.93
C ASN A 92 5.05 -1.50 -2.26
N GLY A 93 4.35 -0.69 -1.47
CA GLY A 93 4.15 0.75 -1.75
C GLY A 93 5.34 1.64 -1.41
N ALA A 94 6.08 1.34 -0.33
CA ALA A 94 7.22 2.15 0.14
C ALA A 94 8.33 1.25 0.66
N ARG A 95 9.41 1.13 -0.11
CA ARG A 95 10.55 0.28 0.25
C ARG A 95 11.12 0.67 1.62
N GLY A 96 11.33 -0.34 2.49
CA GLY A 96 11.82 -0.17 3.86
C GLY A 96 10.72 0.07 4.90
N TYR A 97 9.47 0.35 4.47
CA TYR A 97 8.35 0.65 5.36
C TYR A 97 7.17 -0.31 5.21
N ASN A 98 7.20 -1.20 4.20
CA ASN A 98 6.06 -2.04 3.82
C ASN A 98 5.57 -2.94 4.95
N ALA A 99 6.47 -3.51 5.75
CA ALA A 99 6.13 -4.45 6.84
C ALA A 99 5.35 -3.80 8.00
N THR A 100 5.34 -2.48 8.12
CA THR A 100 4.68 -1.73 9.20
C THR A 100 3.66 -0.72 8.68
N SER A 101 3.24 -0.83 7.41
CA SER A 101 2.41 0.17 6.75
C SER A 101 1.22 -0.45 6.02
N ARG A 102 0.12 0.29 5.93
CA ARG A 102 -0.91 0.13 4.93
C ARG A 102 -0.79 1.24 3.89
N HIS A 103 -1.19 0.95 2.66
CA HIS A 103 -0.99 1.83 1.52
C HIS A 103 -2.32 2.09 0.81
N ILE A 104 -2.68 3.36 0.62
CA ILE A 104 -3.83 3.78 -0.17
C ILE A 104 -3.38 4.66 -1.33
N ALA A 105 -3.88 4.38 -2.54
CA ALA A 105 -3.60 5.18 -3.72
C ALA A 105 -4.88 5.76 -4.31
N TYR A 106 -4.83 6.97 -4.84
CA TYR A 106 -5.88 7.50 -5.70
C TYR A 106 -5.47 7.43 -7.18
N ALA A 107 -6.44 7.19 -8.06
CA ALA A 107 -6.22 7.26 -9.50
C ALA A 107 -5.96 8.71 -9.92
N GLY A 108 -4.75 9.00 -10.42
CA GLY A 108 -4.33 10.36 -10.75
C GLY A 108 -2.88 10.64 -10.38
N GLY A 109 -2.55 11.92 -10.16
CA GLY A 109 -1.27 12.36 -9.60
C GLY A 109 -0.30 12.97 -10.60
N VAL A 110 -0.64 13.02 -11.89
CA VAL A 110 0.12 13.78 -12.90
C VAL A 110 -0.81 14.60 -13.77
N ALA A 111 -0.29 15.66 -14.35
CA ALA A 111 -1.02 16.53 -15.28
C ALA A 111 -1.40 15.79 -16.58
N ALA A 112 -2.11 16.47 -17.48
CA ALA A 112 -2.55 15.92 -18.76
C ALA A 112 -1.40 15.46 -19.68
N ASP A 113 -0.18 15.98 -19.47
CA ASP A 113 1.03 15.53 -20.17
C ASP A 113 1.50 14.11 -19.77
N GLY A 114 0.89 13.53 -18.72
CA GLY A 114 1.20 12.18 -18.24
C GLY A 114 2.47 12.07 -17.41
N THR A 115 3.17 13.17 -17.12
CA THR A 115 4.49 13.15 -16.47
C THR A 115 4.66 14.18 -15.36
N THR A 116 4.13 15.38 -15.49
CA THR A 116 4.30 16.45 -14.50
C THR A 116 3.48 16.16 -13.25
N PRO A 117 4.10 16.07 -12.06
CA PRO A 117 3.38 15.85 -10.80
C PRO A 117 2.33 16.95 -10.58
N CYS A 118 1.11 16.53 -10.27
CA CYS A 118 -0.01 17.44 -10.08
C CYS A 118 -1.07 16.78 -9.16
N ASP A 119 -1.62 17.53 -8.22
CA ASP A 119 -2.79 17.09 -7.46
C ASP A 119 -4.03 17.10 -8.36
N THR A 120 -4.37 15.94 -8.90
CA THR A 120 -5.50 15.75 -9.82
C THR A 120 -6.70 15.08 -9.15
N ARG A 121 -6.72 15.02 -7.80
CA ARG A 121 -7.84 14.42 -7.07
C ARG A 121 -9.15 15.10 -7.44
N THR A 122 -10.15 14.32 -7.83
CA THR A 122 -11.52 14.79 -7.99
C THR A 122 -12.11 15.19 -6.64
N PRO A 123 -13.18 16.00 -6.60
CA PRO A 123 -13.89 16.29 -5.35
C PRO A 123 -14.33 15.02 -4.61
N GLN A 124 -14.77 13.99 -5.35
CA GLN A 124 -15.16 12.69 -4.81
C GLN A 124 -13.98 11.94 -4.20
N GLN A 125 -12.81 11.94 -4.85
CA GLN A 125 -11.60 11.35 -4.30
C GLN A 125 -11.11 12.07 -3.04
N LYS A 126 -11.19 13.40 -2.99
CA LYS A 126 -10.85 14.18 -1.79
C LYS A 126 -11.74 13.80 -0.62
N SER A 127 -13.05 13.74 -0.84
CA SER A 127 -14.01 13.31 0.17
C SER A 127 -13.77 11.88 0.64
N ALA A 128 -13.55 10.94 -0.29
CA ALA A 128 -13.28 9.54 0.03
C ALA A 128 -11.99 9.36 0.83
N LEU A 129 -10.91 10.05 0.44
CA LEU A 129 -9.64 10.00 1.15
C LEU A 129 -9.75 10.59 2.57
N GLU A 130 -10.48 11.69 2.73
CA GLU A 130 -10.74 12.29 4.04
C GLU A 130 -11.48 11.31 4.97
N HIS A 131 -12.55 10.67 4.48
CA HIS A 131 -13.27 9.65 5.24
C HIS A 131 -12.39 8.46 5.60
N TYR A 132 -11.61 7.97 4.65
CA TYR A 132 -10.69 6.86 4.87
C TYR A 132 -9.66 7.17 5.95
N VAL A 133 -9.06 8.36 5.90
CA VAL A 133 -8.05 8.79 6.88
C VAL A 133 -8.68 8.99 8.26
N ARG A 134 -9.86 9.59 8.36
CA ARG A 134 -10.59 9.76 9.64
C ARG A 134 -10.91 8.41 10.27
N ASP A 135 -11.41 7.44 9.50
CA ASP A 135 -11.68 6.09 9.99
C ASP A 135 -10.39 5.40 10.44
N PHE A 136 -9.34 5.51 9.64
CA PHE A 136 -8.03 4.94 9.96
C PHE A 136 -7.47 5.50 11.28
N VAL A 137 -7.46 6.80 11.46
CA VAL A 137 -6.93 7.46 12.67
C VAL A 137 -7.78 7.11 13.90
N ALA A 138 -9.10 7.03 13.75
CA ALA A 138 -9.99 6.63 14.84
C ALA A 138 -9.73 5.19 15.29
N ARG A 139 -9.46 4.27 14.36
CA ARG A 139 -9.22 2.85 14.63
C ARG A 139 -7.78 2.58 15.07
N PHE A 140 -6.82 3.36 14.60
CA PHE A 140 -5.39 3.19 14.84
C PHE A 140 -4.73 4.49 15.34
N PRO A 141 -5.09 4.99 16.53
CA PRO A 141 -4.69 6.34 17.00
C PRO A 141 -3.19 6.50 17.20
N GLY A 142 -2.42 5.44 17.24
CA GLY A 142 -0.96 5.49 17.36
C GLY A 142 -0.22 5.42 16.02
N ALA A 143 -0.92 5.28 14.90
CA ALA A 143 -0.33 5.20 13.57
C ALA A 143 -0.29 6.58 12.91
N ALA A 144 0.83 6.89 12.23
CA ALA A 144 1.00 8.13 11.47
C ALA A 144 0.30 8.07 10.11
N VAL A 145 -0.12 9.21 9.58
CA VAL A 145 -0.56 9.36 8.19
C VAL A 145 0.47 10.18 7.45
N VAL A 146 1.05 9.64 6.39
CA VAL A 146 2.15 10.26 5.64
C VAL A 146 1.96 10.12 4.13
N GLY A 147 2.55 11.02 3.37
CA GLY A 147 2.70 10.86 1.92
C GLY A 147 3.93 10.01 1.58
N HIS A 148 3.91 9.36 0.42
CA HIS A 148 5.09 8.62 -0.06
C HIS A 148 6.31 9.55 -0.23
N ASN A 149 6.11 10.82 -0.57
CA ASN A 149 7.16 11.85 -0.68
C ASN A 149 7.85 12.18 0.66
N GLU A 150 7.28 11.80 1.78
CA GLU A 150 7.89 11.93 3.10
C GLU A 150 8.84 10.76 3.43
N LEU A 151 8.71 9.65 2.71
CA LEU A 151 9.49 8.42 2.93
C LEU A 151 10.55 8.17 1.86
N ALA A 152 10.45 8.83 0.71
CA ALA A 152 11.35 8.68 -0.43
C ALA A 152 11.41 9.96 -1.28
N ALA A 153 12.47 10.15 -2.04
CA ALA A 153 12.64 11.26 -2.97
C ALA A 153 11.73 11.07 -4.22
N LYS A 154 10.43 11.26 -4.03
CA LYS A 154 9.38 11.09 -5.04
C LYS A 154 8.34 12.19 -4.91
N ALA A 155 7.63 12.51 -6.00
CA ALA A 155 6.53 13.46 -5.97
C ALA A 155 5.22 12.85 -5.41
N CYS A 156 5.03 11.54 -5.54
CA CYS A 156 3.85 10.82 -5.04
C CYS A 156 3.59 11.11 -3.55
N PRO A 157 2.40 11.50 -3.14
CA PRO A 157 1.11 11.50 -3.83
C PRO A 157 0.81 12.76 -4.65
N SER A 158 1.77 13.60 -4.95
CA SER A 158 1.67 14.85 -5.71
C SER A 158 0.91 15.98 -5.00
N PHE A 159 0.81 15.89 -3.68
CA PHE A 159 0.37 16.97 -2.78
C PHE A 159 1.04 16.83 -1.41
N ASP A 160 1.00 17.90 -0.62
CA ASP A 160 1.51 17.91 0.76
C ASP A 160 0.47 17.32 1.71
N VAL A 161 0.71 16.11 2.18
CA VAL A 161 -0.20 15.39 3.09
C VAL A 161 -0.29 16.10 4.44
N GLN A 162 0.82 16.59 4.97
CA GLN A 162 0.82 17.24 6.28
C GLN A 162 0.08 18.61 6.24
N ALA A 163 0.20 19.36 5.16
CA ALA A 163 -0.58 20.58 4.96
C ALA A 163 -2.07 20.28 4.81
N TRP A 164 -2.42 19.19 4.12
CA TRP A 164 -3.81 18.75 3.92
C TRP A 164 -4.48 18.24 5.21
N LEU A 165 -3.72 17.66 6.14
CA LEU A 165 -4.23 17.15 7.43
C LEU A 165 -4.52 18.25 8.48
N ARG A 166 -4.09 19.49 8.26
CA ARG A 166 -4.31 20.64 9.16
C ARG A 166 -5.68 21.26 8.96
#